data_52bc2e57d262cacf5aab83d28a7f3784
#
_entry.id   52bc2e57d262cacf5aab83d28a7f3784
#
_cell.length_a   1.000
_cell.length_b   1.000
_cell.length_c   1.000
_cell.angle_alpha   90.00
_cell.angle_beta   90.00
_cell.angle_gamma   90.00
#
_symmetry.space_group_name_H-M   'P 1'
#
loop_
_entity.id
_entity.type
_entity.pdbx_description
1 polymer ?
#
loop_
_entity_poly.entity_id
_entity_poly.type
_entity_poly.pdbx_seq_one_letter_code
_entity_poly.pdbx_strand_id
1 'polypeptide(L)'
;GDYDIDGVTSTYILMKGLARIGADVDTYIPDRVADGYGIHAHLIERAETDRIDTIVTCDNGIAAAAEIQMAKDKGMTVIITDHHEVPYREEKGERQMVLPPADAILNPKQYDCPYPNKNLCGAVVAFKYIAALYERFGVPAEELEDYYELAAIATVGDVMDLQGENRILVKEGLC
;
A
#
# COMPACT_ATOMS: atom_id res chain seq x y z
N GLY A 1 7.28 0.01 -3.25
CA GLY A 1 6.25 -0.89 -3.81
C GLY A 1 6.78 -2.28 -4.10
N ASP A 2 5.93 -3.17 -4.61
CA ASP A 2 6.39 -4.44 -5.17
C ASP A 2 6.75 -4.29 -6.65
N TYR A 3 7.39 -5.30 -7.23
CA TYR A 3 7.90 -5.30 -8.62
C TYR A 3 6.89 -5.83 -9.65
N ASP A 4 5.73 -6.33 -9.24
CA ASP A 4 4.69 -6.78 -10.15
C ASP A 4 3.77 -5.63 -10.61
N ILE A 5 2.73 -5.95 -11.40
CA ILE A 5 1.86 -4.92 -11.96
C ILE A 5 1.07 -4.18 -10.88
N ASP A 6 0.68 -4.86 -9.81
CA ASP A 6 -0.03 -4.24 -8.69
C ASP A 6 0.89 -3.30 -7.91
N GLY A 7 2.09 -3.76 -7.54
CA GLY A 7 3.07 -2.95 -6.82
C GLY A 7 3.58 -1.74 -7.60
N VAL A 8 3.87 -1.90 -8.91
CA VAL A 8 4.28 -0.79 -9.77
C VAL A 8 3.17 0.25 -9.90
N THR A 9 1.94 -0.21 -10.10
CA THR A 9 0.76 0.66 -10.24
C THR A 9 0.45 1.37 -8.92
N SER A 10 0.49 0.65 -7.80
CA SER A 10 0.34 1.21 -6.44
C SER A 10 1.37 2.31 -6.18
N THR A 11 2.63 2.05 -6.52
CA THR A 11 3.72 3.03 -6.36
C THR A 11 3.45 4.29 -7.17
N TYR A 12 3.01 4.16 -8.42
CA TYR A 12 2.70 5.32 -9.26
C TYR A 12 1.53 6.14 -8.71
N ILE A 13 0.45 5.49 -8.24
CA ILE A 13 -0.70 6.15 -7.62
C ILE A 13 -0.26 6.95 -6.39
N LEU A 14 0.52 6.35 -5.49
CA LEU A 14 1.03 7.04 -4.30
C LEU A 14 1.95 8.19 -4.66
N MET A 15 2.90 7.98 -5.57
CA MET A 15 3.83 9.00 -6.00
C MET A 15 3.10 10.24 -6.53
N LYS A 16 2.18 10.05 -7.47
CA LYS A 16 1.41 11.16 -8.06
C LYS A 16 0.49 11.82 -7.03
N GLY A 17 -0.24 11.01 -6.27
CA GLY A 17 -1.21 11.52 -5.31
C GLY A 17 -0.57 12.30 -4.17
N LEU A 18 0.53 11.83 -3.61
CA LEU A 18 1.26 12.52 -2.55
C LEU A 18 1.94 13.79 -3.08
N ALA A 19 2.57 13.74 -4.25
CA ALA A 19 3.16 14.94 -4.88
C ALA A 19 2.09 16.02 -5.14
N ARG A 20 0.88 15.63 -5.54
CA ARG A 20 -0.24 16.55 -5.80
C ARG A 20 -0.65 17.35 -4.56
N ILE A 21 -0.50 16.80 -3.37
CA ILE A 21 -0.78 17.48 -2.11
C ILE A 21 0.45 18.17 -1.50
N GLY A 22 1.57 18.21 -2.23
CA GLY A 22 2.77 18.97 -1.87
C GLY A 22 3.84 18.20 -1.12
N ALA A 23 3.76 16.87 -1.05
CA ALA A 23 4.84 16.06 -0.52
C ALA A 23 6.02 16.00 -1.50
N ASP A 24 7.25 15.99 -0.96
CA ASP A 24 8.46 15.63 -1.70
C ASP A 24 8.61 14.11 -1.67
N VAL A 25 8.48 13.46 -2.83
CA VAL A 25 8.32 12.01 -2.91
C VAL A 25 9.44 11.39 -3.73
N ASP A 26 10.18 10.49 -3.11
CA ASP A 26 11.04 9.52 -3.78
C ASP A 26 10.36 8.14 -3.79
N THR A 27 10.68 7.31 -4.78
CA THR A 27 10.09 5.98 -4.93
C THR A 27 11.15 4.91 -5.05
N TYR A 28 10.83 3.73 -4.53
CA TYR A 28 11.65 2.54 -4.68
C TYR A 28 10.79 1.31 -4.98
N ILE A 29 11.19 0.61 -6.03
CA ILE A 29 10.66 -0.71 -6.37
C ILE A 29 11.84 -1.68 -6.29
N PRO A 30 11.76 -2.77 -5.51
CA PRO A 30 12.85 -3.72 -5.36
C PRO A 30 13.16 -4.45 -6.67
N ASP A 31 14.43 -4.78 -6.86
CA ASP A 31 14.81 -5.65 -7.97
C ASP A 31 14.39 -7.10 -7.66
N ARG A 32 13.63 -7.71 -8.57
CA ARG A 32 13.08 -9.06 -8.39
C ARG A 32 14.14 -10.12 -8.10
N VAL A 33 15.33 -9.97 -8.69
CA VAL A 33 16.42 -10.97 -8.60
C VAL A 33 17.38 -10.67 -7.46
N ALA A 34 17.72 -9.38 -7.28
CA ALA A 34 18.71 -8.95 -6.29
C ALA A 34 18.11 -8.81 -4.89
N ASP A 35 16.91 -8.23 -4.78
CA ASP A 35 16.29 -7.94 -3.49
C ASP A 35 15.24 -9.00 -3.11
N GLY A 36 14.47 -9.52 -4.09
CA GLY A 36 13.32 -10.36 -3.83
C GLY A 36 12.09 -9.55 -3.40
N TYR A 37 11.14 -10.23 -2.76
CA TYR A 37 9.87 -9.63 -2.34
C TYR A 37 9.99 -8.92 -0.98
N GLY A 38 9.33 -7.77 -0.85
CA GLY A 38 9.11 -7.09 0.40
C GLY A 38 10.08 -5.95 0.69
N ILE A 39 10.09 -5.52 1.95
CA ILE A 39 10.96 -4.45 2.44
C ILE A 39 12.22 -5.09 3.03
N HIS A 40 13.39 -4.50 2.73
CA HIS A 40 14.67 -4.99 3.21
C HIS A 40 15.40 -3.94 4.03
N ALA A 41 16.24 -4.39 4.99
CA ALA A 41 16.96 -3.52 5.92
C ALA A 41 17.79 -2.44 5.20
N HIS A 42 18.44 -2.78 4.07
CA HIS A 42 19.24 -1.81 3.31
C HIS A 42 18.43 -0.64 2.76
N LEU A 43 17.11 -0.83 2.51
CA LEU A 43 16.22 0.24 2.07
C LEU A 43 15.93 1.23 3.19
N ILE A 44 15.82 0.73 4.42
CA ILE A 44 15.65 1.58 5.61
C ILE A 44 16.93 2.37 5.87
N GLU A 45 18.11 1.75 5.70
CA GLU A 45 19.40 2.43 5.82
C GLU A 45 19.58 3.51 4.74
N ARG A 46 19.16 3.22 3.51
CA ARG A 46 19.14 4.20 2.44
C ARG A 46 18.21 5.37 2.76
N ALA A 47 16.98 5.09 3.18
CA ALA A 47 16.00 6.11 3.55
C ALA A 47 16.55 7.04 4.64
N GLU A 48 17.25 6.50 5.65
CA GLU A 48 17.94 7.30 6.67
C GLU A 48 19.03 8.20 6.07
N THR A 49 19.86 7.65 5.18
CA THR A 49 20.91 8.39 4.48
C THR A 49 20.35 9.55 3.66
N ASP A 50 19.26 9.30 2.97
CA ASP A 50 18.55 10.25 2.11
C ASP A 50 17.65 11.21 2.92
N ARG A 51 17.63 11.08 4.25
CA ARG A 51 16.86 11.90 5.20
C ARG A 51 15.36 11.85 4.95
N ILE A 52 14.87 10.69 4.58
CA ILE A 52 13.43 10.42 4.46
C ILE A 52 12.82 10.38 5.86
N ASP A 53 11.79 11.15 6.10
CA ASP A 53 11.06 11.20 7.38
C ASP A 53 9.88 10.24 7.45
N THR A 54 9.33 9.88 6.29
CA THR A 54 8.11 9.07 6.20
C THR A 54 8.26 8.00 5.13
N ILE A 55 8.00 6.75 5.50
CA ILE A 55 7.92 5.60 4.59
C ILE A 55 6.45 5.24 4.39
N VAL A 56 6.01 5.20 3.14
CA VAL A 56 4.70 4.65 2.77
C VAL A 56 4.94 3.40 1.94
N THR A 57 4.52 2.24 2.45
CA THR A 57 4.60 1.00 1.68
C THR A 57 3.35 0.81 0.84
N CYS A 58 3.45 0.13 -0.28
CA CYS A 58 2.30 -0.28 -1.06
C CYS A 58 2.49 -1.68 -1.63
N ASP A 59 1.42 -2.46 -1.57
CA ASP A 59 1.39 -3.85 -2.02
C ASP A 59 2.42 -4.75 -1.31
N ASN A 60 2.86 -4.32 -0.16
CA ASN A 60 3.71 -5.05 0.77
C ASN A 60 3.74 -4.36 2.15
N GLY A 61 4.47 -4.94 3.10
CA GLY A 61 4.75 -4.35 4.39
C GLY A 61 4.01 -5.01 5.56
N ILE A 62 2.84 -5.62 5.34
CA ILE A 62 2.07 -6.22 6.43
C ILE A 62 2.80 -7.36 7.16
N ALA A 63 3.74 -8.01 6.49
CA ALA A 63 4.56 -9.09 7.06
C ALA A 63 5.97 -8.64 7.50
N ALA A 64 6.35 -7.37 7.28
CA ALA A 64 7.70 -6.85 7.47
C ALA A 64 7.92 -6.23 8.87
N ALA A 65 7.50 -6.91 9.93
CA ALA A 65 7.50 -6.36 11.29
C ALA A 65 8.91 -5.93 11.76
N ALA A 66 9.96 -6.66 11.39
CA ALA A 66 11.34 -6.34 11.79
C ALA A 66 11.85 -5.07 11.10
N GLU A 67 11.64 -4.95 9.79
CA GLU A 67 12.06 -3.80 8.99
C GLU A 67 11.28 -2.55 9.37
N ILE A 68 9.98 -2.68 9.65
CA ILE A 68 9.16 -1.58 10.14
C ILE A 68 9.66 -1.12 11.53
N GLN A 69 9.98 -2.06 12.42
CA GLN A 69 10.58 -1.70 13.72
C GLN A 69 11.89 -0.96 13.53
N MET A 70 12.77 -1.41 12.61
CA MET A 70 14.02 -0.73 12.30
C MET A 70 13.80 0.72 11.84
N ALA A 71 12.78 0.96 10.98
CA ALA A 71 12.42 2.31 10.55
C ALA A 71 11.91 3.16 11.74
N LYS A 72 11.09 2.58 12.61
CA LYS A 72 10.60 3.24 13.83
C LYS A 72 11.73 3.60 14.80
N ASP A 73 12.71 2.71 14.98
CA ASP A 73 13.87 2.95 15.84
C ASP A 73 14.76 4.10 15.33
N LYS A 74 14.70 4.37 14.02
CA LYS A 74 15.34 5.53 13.37
C LYS A 74 14.49 6.81 13.40
N GLY A 75 13.32 6.78 14.02
CA GLY A 75 12.42 7.92 14.18
C GLY A 75 11.55 8.23 12.96
N MET A 76 11.48 7.33 11.98
CA MET A 76 10.65 7.52 10.80
C MET A 76 9.18 7.28 11.11
N THR A 77 8.29 7.98 10.41
CA THR A 77 6.87 7.65 10.33
C THR A 77 6.69 6.53 9.30
N VAL A 78 5.89 5.53 9.63
CA VAL A 78 5.62 4.42 8.71
C VAL A 78 4.12 4.22 8.51
N ILE A 79 3.70 4.25 7.26
CA ILE A 79 2.32 3.99 6.82
C ILE A 79 2.35 2.77 5.89
N ILE A 80 1.53 1.78 6.19
CA ILE A 80 1.41 0.58 5.36
C ILE A 80 0.10 0.64 4.57
N THR A 81 0.19 0.51 3.24
CA THR A 81 -0.96 0.23 2.38
C THR A 81 -0.74 -1.13 1.73
N ASP A 82 -1.52 -2.13 2.13
CA ASP A 82 -1.32 -3.52 1.73
C ASP A 82 -2.67 -4.25 1.63
N HIS A 83 -2.70 -5.38 0.96
CA HIS A 83 -3.89 -6.21 0.82
C HIS A 83 -3.61 -7.70 1.11
N HIS A 84 -2.35 -8.04 1.38
CA HIS A 84 -1.95 -9.41 1.72
C HIS A 84 -2.52 -9.88 3.05
N GLU A 85 -2.54 -11.22 3.24
CA GLU A 85 -2.99 -11.81 4.49
C GLU A 85 -2.13 -11.34 5.67
N VAL A 86 -2.80 -10.94 6.74
CA VAL A 86 -2.11 -10.54 7.98
C VAL A 86 -1.50 -11.78 8.63
N PRO A 87 -0.17 -11.78 8.90
CA PRO A 87 0.45 -12.87 9.63
C PRO A 87 -0.21 -13.13 10.98
N TYR A 88 -0.22 -14.38 11.42
CA TYR A 88 -0.75 -14.75 12.75
C TYR A 88 0.21 -15.67 13.50
N ARG A 89 0.10 -15.65 14.82
CA ARG A 89 0.72 -16.62 15.73
C ARG A 89 -0.38 -17.44 16.39
N GLU A 90 -0.10 -18.71 16.64
CA GLU A 90 -0.97 -19.54 17.46
C GLU A 90 -0.50 -19.45 18.91
N GLU A 91 -1.32 -18.86 19.77
CA GLU A 91 -1.12 -18.85 21.22
C GLU A 91 -2.31 -19.51 21.90
N LYS A 92 -2.03 -20.55 22.70
CA LYS A 92 -3.05 -21.31 23.49
C LYS A 92 -4.25 -21.82 22.67
N GLY A 93 -4.02 -22.13 21.37
CA GLY A 93 -5.07 -22.60 20.45
C GLY A 93 -5.90 -21.49 19.82
N GLU A 94 -5.56 -20.24 20.02
CA GLU A 94 -6.17 -19.08 19.37
C GLU A 94 -5.19 -18.44 18.38
N ARG A 95 -5.72 -17.96 17.23
CA ARG A 95 -4.94 -17.21 16.24
C ARG A 95 -4.94 -15.74 16.62
N GLN A 96 -3.76 -15.20 16.86
CA GLN A 96 -3.55 -13.78 17.08
C GLN A 96 -2.82 -13.17 15.89
N MET A 97 -3.41 -12.16 15.26
CA MET A 97 -2.77 -11.41 14.19
C MET A 97 -1.53 -10.69 14.69
N VAL A 98 -0.47 -10.71 13.90
CA VAL A 98 0.79 -10.02 14.19
C VAL A 98 0.91 -8.84 13.24
N LEU A 99 0.59 -7.65 13.75
CA LEU A 99 0.73 -6.42 12.98
C LEU A 99 2.13 -5.83 13.17
N PRO A 100 2.75 -5.28 12.12
CA PRO A 100 3.98 -4.52 12.25
C PRO A 100 3.75 -3.22 13.03
N PRO A 101 4.79 -2.66 13.71
CA PRO A 101 4.66 -1.48 14.56
C PRO A 101 4.63 -0.16 13.75
N ALA A 102 3.81 -0.11 12.71
CA ALA A 102 3.61 1.07 11.89
C ALA A 102 2.71 2.10 12.59
N ASP A 103 2.80 3.37 12.18
CA ASP A 103 1.94 4.45 12.69
C ASP A 103 0.51 4.31 12.16
N ALA A 104 0.36 3.80 10.93
CA ALA A 104 -0.94 3.48 10.36
C ALA A 104 -0.84 2.26 9.42
N ILE A 105 -1.89 1.44 9.41
CA ILE A 105 -2.00 0.27 8.54
C ILE A 105 -3.35 0.30 7.83
N LEU A 106 -3.30 0.44 6.51
CA LEU A 106 -4.45 0.32 5.63
C LEU A 106 -4.38 -1.05 4.96
N ASN A 107 -5.08 -2.01 5.53
CA ASN A 107 -5.25 -3.35 4.96
C ASN A 107 -6.65 -3.85 5.28
N PRO A 108 -7.49 -4.15 4.26
CA PRO A 108 -8.87 -4.57 4.48
C PRO A 108 -8.99 -5.90 5.22
N LYS A 109 -7.94 -6.72 5.24
CA LYS A 109 -7.94 -8.05 5.88
C LYS A 109 -7.58 -8.03 7.37
N GLN A 110 -7.35 -6.84 7.98
CA GLN A 110 -7.25 -6.75 9.43
C GLN A 110 -8.55 -7.23 10.09
N TYR A 111 -8.44 -7.87 11.26
CA TYR A 111 -9.56 -8.50 11.97
C TYR A 111 -10.73 -7.54 12.25
N ASP A 112 -10.41 -6.34 12.67
CA ASP A 112 -11.36 -5.30 13.09
C ASP A 112 -11.65 -4.26 11.99
N CYS A 113 -11.12 -4.44 10.78
CA CYS A 113 -11.36 -3.54 9.69
C CYS A 113 -12.84 -3.62 9.24
N PRO A 114 -13.61 -2.54 9.31
CA PRO A 114 -15.02 -2.54 8.93
C PRO A 114 -15.24 -2.49 7.42
N TYR A 115 -14.18 -2.35 6.61
CA TYR A 115 -14.33 -2.23 5.16
C TYR A 115 -14.93 -3.53 4.57
N PRO A 116 -16.03 -3.43 3.80
CA PRO A 116 -16.79 -4.61 3.42
C PRO A 116 -16.09 -5.50 2.39
N ASN A 117 -15.33 -4.91 1.46
CA ASN A 117 -14.60 -5.66 0.44
C ASN A 117 -13.20 -6.02 0.93
N LYS A 118 -12.96 -7.31 1.19
CA LYS A 118 -11.65 -7.83 1.61
C LYS A 118 -10.74 -8.19 0.44
N ASN A 119 -11.28 -8.25 -0.77
CA ASN A 119 -10.61 -8.69 -1.99
C ASN A 119 -10.23 -7.50 -2.88
N LEU A 120 -9.55 -6.50 -2.31
CA LEU A 120 -8.95 -5.40 -3.06
C LEU A 120 -7.50 -5.74 -3.38
N CYS A 121 -6.99 -5.31 -4.53
CA CYS A 121 -5.56 -5.30 -4.81
C CYS A 121 -4.86 -4.10 -4.14
N GLY A 122 -3.54 -4.12 -4.07
CA GLY A 122 -2.73 -3.07 -3.44
C GLY A 122 -2.96 -1.70 -4.07
N ALA A 123 -3.08 -1.63 -5.40
CA ALA A 123 -3.36 -0.38 -6.12
C ALA A 123 -4.70 0.25 -5.74
N VAL A 124 -5.74 -0.57 -5.50
CA VAL A 124 -7.03 -0.05 -5.04
C VAL A 124 -6.93 0.44 -3.58
N VAL A 125 -6.16 -0.22 -2.72
CA VAL A 125 -5.90 0.28 -1.36
C VAL A 125 -5.15 1.61 -1.41
N ALA A 126 -4.11 1.73 -2.23
CA ALA A 126 -3.37 2.96 -2.45
C ALA A 126 -4.26 4.08 -3.02
N PHE A 127 -5.09 3.77 -4.00
CA PHE A 127 -6.07 4.70 -4.57
C PHE A 127 -7.04 5.24 -3.50
N LYS A 128 -7.58 4.39 -2.64
CA LYS A 128 -8.48 4.82 -1.56
C LYS A 128 -7.78 5.68 -0.53
N TYR A 129 -6.52 5.41 -0.25
CA TYR A 129 -5.72 6.27 0.62
C TYR A 129 -5.54 7.66 0.01
N ILE A 130 -5.19 7.74 -1.28
CA ILE A 130 -5.09 9.03 -1.99
C ILE A 130 -6.44 9.75 -2.05
N ALA A 131 -7.55 9.03 -2.29
CA ALA A 131 -8.88 9.63 -2.29
C ALA A 131 -9.22 10.30 -0.94
N ALA A 132 -8.91 9.63 0.17
CA ALA A 132 -9.11 10.19 1.51
C ALA A 132 -8.21 11.41 1.78
N LEU A 133 -6.97 11.38 1.29
CA LEU A 133 -6.07 12.54 1.38
C LEU A 133 -6.58 13.71 0.53
N TYR A 134 -7.05 13.45 -0.70
CA TYR A 134 -7.59 14.49 -1.58
C TYR A 134 -8.80 15.18 -0.94
N GLU A 135 -9.73 14.41 -0.37
CA GLU A 135 -10.84 14.96 0.40
C GLU A 135 -10.34 15.86 1.55
N ARG A 136 -9.35 15.38 2.30
CA ARG A 136 -8.78 16.11 3.45
C ARG A 136 -8.05 17.39 3.07
N PHE A 137 -7.38 17.40 1.91
CA PHE A 137 -6.62 18.55 1.40
C PHE A 137 -7.41 19.44 0.44
N GLY A 138 -8.70 19.13 0.18
CA GLY A 138 -9.56 19.91 -0.69
C GLY A 138 -9.18 19.83 -2.18
N VAL A 139 -8.58 18.72 -2.60
CA VAL A 139 -8.32 18.44 -4.02
C VAL A 139 -9.63 17.98 -4.67
N PRO A 140 -10.00 18.50 -5.86
CA PRO A 140 -11.22 18.11 -6.56
C PRO A 140 -11.31 16.60 -6.81
N ALA A 141 -12.49 16.02 -6.57
CA ALA A 141 -12.69 14.58 -6.74
C ALA A 141 -12.50 14.10 -8.18
N GLU A 142 -12.71 14.99 -9.15
CA GLU A 142 -12.50 14.73 -10.58
C GLU A 142 -11.06 14.34 -10.90
N GLU A 143 -10.08 14.80 -10.11
CA GLU A 143 -8.67 14.42 -10.27
C GLU A 143 -8.40 12.96 -9.91
N LEU A 144 -9.34 12.26 -9.25
CA LEU A 144 -9.26 10.83 -8.98
C LEU A 144 -9.55 9.97 -10.23
N GLU A 145 -10.20 10.53 -11.25
CA GLU A 145 -10.51 9.81 -12.49
C GLU A 145 -9.26 9.31 -13.19
N ASP A 146 -8.15 10.05 -13.11
CA ASP A 146 -6.84 9.67 -13.65
C ASP A 146 -6.30 8.33 -13.11
N TYR A 147 -6.83 7.86 -11.97
CA TYR A 147 -6.38 6.62 -11.32
C TYR A 147 -7.28 5.42 -11.58
N TYR A 148 -8.48 5.59 -12.15
CA TYR A 148 -9.41 4.48 -12.37
C TYR A 148 -8.86 3.43 -13.33
N GLU A 149 -8.23 3.87 -14.43
CA GLU A 149 -7.58 2.97 -15.38
C GLU A 149 -6.48 2.13 -14.70
N LEU A 150 -5.66 2.77 -13.88
CA LEU A 150 -4.57 2.13 -13.15
C LEU A 150 -5.11 1.10 -12.14
N ALA A 151 -6.13 1.46 -11.36
CA ALA A 151 -6.79 0.57 -10.41
C ALA A 151 -7.45 -0.62 -11.12
N ALA A 152 -8.03 -0.40 -12.30
CA ALA A 152 -8.63 -1.46 -13.12
C ALA A 152 -7.57 -2.43 -13.66
N ILE A 153 -6.48 -1.92 -14.21
CA ILE A 153 -5.37 -2.73 -14.74
C ILE A 153 -4.77 -3.60 -13.61
N ALA A 154 -4.50 -3.00 -12.46
CA ALA A 154 -3.95 -3.73 -11.31
C ALA A 154 -4.93 -4.80 -10.78
N THR A 155 -6.22 -4.48 -10.67
CA THR A 155 -7.25 -5.43 -10.23
C THR A 155 -7.31 -6.67 -11.12
N VAL A 156 -7.19 -6.48 -12.44
CA VAL A 156 -7.15 -7.59 -13.40
C VAL A 156 -5.81 -8.32 -13.35
N GLY A 157 -4.71 -7.57 -13.26
CA GLY A 157 -3.34 -8.11 -13.26
C GLY A 157 -3.03 -8.96 -12.03
N ASP A 158 -3.57 -8.58 -10.88
CA ASP A 158 -3.46 -9.33 -9.61
C ASP A 158 -4.55 -10.42 -9.46
N VAL A 159 -5.31 -10.67 -10.53
CA VAL A 159 -6.31 -11.75 -10.62
C VAL A 159 -7.37 -11.65 -9.52
N MET A 160 -7.75 -10.44 -9.12
CA MET A 160 -8.78 -10.24 -8.11
C MET A 160 -10.18 -10.60 -8.62
N ASP A 161 -11.03 -11.08 -7.73
CA ASP A 161 -12.43 -11.39 -8.06
C ASP A 161 -13.16 -10.14 -8.59
N LEU A 162 -13.70 -10.23 -9.82
CA LEU A 162 -14.43 -9.14 -10.47
C LEU A 162 -15.90 -9.11 -10.00
N GLN A 163 -16.10 -8.90 -8.72
CA GLN A 163 -17.41 -8.79 -8.07
C GLN A 163 -17.55 -7.45 -7.34
N GLY A 164 -18.77 -7.00 -7.11
CA GLY A 164 -19.04 -5.79 -6.33
C GLY A 164 -18.23 -4.59 -6.81
N GLU A 165 -17.47 -4.01 -5.93
CA GLU A 165 -16.64 -2.83 -6.18
C GLU A 165 -15.55 -3.06 -7.24
N ASN A 166 -14.86 -4.21 -7.22
CA ASN A 166 -13.83 -4.52 -8.21
C ASN A 166 -14.40 -4.52 -9.64
N ARG A 167 -15.61 -5.05 -9.80
CA ARG A 167 -16.28 -5.03 -11.11
C ARG A 167 -16.60 -3.61 -11.56
N ILE A 168 -17.02 -2.74 -10.64
CA ILE A 168 -17.31 -1.34 -10.96
C ILE A 168 -16.03 -0.62 -11.39
N LEU A 169 -14.97 -0.75 -10.61
CA LEU A 169 -13.65 -0.13 -10.90
C LEU A 169 -13.11 -0.59 -12.27
N VAL A 170 -13.16 -1.89 -12.55
CA VAL A 170 -12.66 -2.42 -13.82
C VAL A 170 -13.54 -1.94 -14.99
N LYS A 171 -14.84 -1.86 -14.82
CA LYS A 171 -15.74 -1.35 -15.87
C LYS A 171 -15.47 0.13 -16.15
N GLU A 172 -15.37 0.96 -15.13
CA GLU A 172 -15.18 2.40 -15.31
C GLU A 172 -13.75 2.74 -15.79
N GLY A 173 -12.75 1.97 -15.35
CA GLY A 173 -11.35 2.23 -15.73
C GLY A 173 -10.94 1.67 -17.09
N LEU A 174 -11.68 0.72 -17.69
CA LEU A 174 -11.36 0.14 -19.00
C LEU A 174 -12.37 0.58 -20.12
N CYS A 175 -13.29 1.47 -19.84
CA CYS A 175 -14.19 2.10 -20.81
C CYS A 175 -13.80 3.54 -21.04
#